data_aee0c2e5f751f29e59d7cc22af8c9088
#
_entry.id   aee0c2e5f751f29e59d7cc22af8c9088
#
_cell.length_a   1.000
_cell.length_b   1.000
_cell.length_c   1.000
_cell.angle_alpha   90.00
_cell.angle_beta   90.00
_cell.angle_gamma   90.00
#
_symmetry.space_group_name_H-M   'P 1'
#
loop_
_entity.id
_entity.type
_entity.pdbx_description
1 polymer ?
#
loop_
_entity_poly.entity_id
_entity_poly.type
_entity_poly.pdbx_seq_one_letter_code
_entity_poly.pdbx_strand_id
1 'polypeptide(L)'
;MAKQDISKEQFIKICTEYGFEVKERPEPWRITKTWFLAYIPNYDEAIAAYVPEDHETIVCVELDCLYDGHEKFQVRKTCQPRTVEIFKFFLGEINKTVKNHIVNMKISKMQEEDFG
;
A
#
# COMPACT_ATOMS: atom_id res chain seq x y z
N MET A 1 20.70 11.02 14.19
CA MET A 1 19.65 10.20 13.58
C MET A 1 19.48 10.55 12.11
N ALA A 2 19.54 9.55 11.26
CA ALA A 2 19.31 9.77 9.85
C ALA A 2 17.83 10.07 9.64
N LYS A 3 17.51 11.28 9.16
CA LYS A 3 16.14 11.64 8.78
C LYS A 3 15.81 10.95 7.45
N GLN A 4 14.58 10.50 7.30
CA GLN A 4 14.12 10.01 6.03
C GLN A 4 14.06 11.17 5.03
N ASP A 5 14.52 10.92 3.80
CA ASP A 5 14.55 11.91 2.73
C ASP A 5 13.22 12.02 1.98
N ILE A 6 12.13 11.64 2.61
CA ILE A 6 10.82 11.62 1.97
C ILE A 6 9.93 12.66 2.62
N SER A 7 9.54 13.70 1.86
CA SER A 7 8.59 14.70 2.33
C SER A 7 7.16 14.19 2.12
N LYS A 8 6.19 14.85 2.77
CA LYS A 8 4.77 14.57 2.58
C LYS A 8 4.36 14.67 1.10
N GLU A 9 4.80 15.70 0.42
CA GLU A 9 4.49 15.93 -0.98
C GLU A 9 5.07 14.83 -1.87
N GLN A 10 6.30 14.41 -1.59
CA GLN A 10 6.93 13.30 -2.30
C GLN A 10 6.19 11.99 -2.06
N PHE A 11 5.79 11.73 -0.82
CA PHE A 11 5.00 10.54 -0.48
C PHE A 11 3.73 10.48 -1.31
N ILE A 12 2.94 11.55 -1.31
CA ILE A 12 1.67 11.61 -2.04
C ILE A 12 1.91 11.43 -3.54
N LYS A 13 2.87 12.15 -4.09
CA LYS A 13 3.19 12.11 -5.53
C LYS A 13 3.62 10.70 -5.96
N ILE A 14 4.56 10.12 -5.25
CA ILE A 14 5.11 8.80 -5.58
C ILE A 14 4.04 7.72 -5.48
N CYS A 15 3.27 7.70 -4.39
CA CYS A 15 2.19 6.71 -4.22
C CYS A 15 1.16 6.82 -5.35
N THR A 16 0.79 8.05 -5.72
CA THR A 16 -0.16 8.30 -6.80
C THR A 16 0.40 7.84 -8.15
N GLU A 17 1.68 8.09 -8.42
CA GLU A 17 2.35 7.64 -9.64
C GLU A 17 2.37 6.12 -9.79
N TYR A 18 2.48 5.39 -8.67
CA TYR A 18 2.44 3.94 -8.67
C TYR A 18 1.02 3.37 -8.67
N GLY A 19 0.00 4.23 -8.72
CA GLY A 19 -1.40 3.81 -8.84
C GLY A 19 -2.12 3.55 -7.52
N PHE A 20 -1.56 3.98 -6.41
CA PHE A 20 -2.19 3.86 -5.09
C PHE A 20 -3.00 5.11 -4.76
N GLU A 21 -4.07 4.95 -3.98
CA GLU A 21 -4.90 6.06 -3.53
C GLU A 21 -4.44 6.56 -2.17
N VAL A 22 -4.05 7.83 -2.08
CA VAL A 22 -3.63 8.42 -0.81
C VAL A 22 -4.83 9.10 -0.15
N LYS A 23 -5.11 8.75 1.10
CA LYS A 23 -6.20 9.32 1.89
C LYS A 23 -5.68 9.83 3.23
N GLU A 24 -6.19 10.97 3.67
CA GLU A 24 -5.99 11.43 5.03
C GLU A 24 -6.89 10.66 5.96
N ARG A 25 -6.31 10.12 7.04
CA ARG A 25 -7.08 9.41 8.07
C ARG A 25 -6.64 9.86 9.45
N PRO A 26 -7.57 10.08 10.38
CA PRO A 26 -7.19 10.36 11.75
C PRO A 26 -6.55 9.11 12.37
N GLU A 27 -5.57 9.33 13.24
CA GLU A 27 -5.00 8.23 14.01
C GLU A 27 -6.10 7.63 14.89
N PRO A 28 -6.24 6.28 14.93
CA PRO A 28 -7.34 5.64 15.68
C PRO A 28 -7.45 6.04 17.14
N TRP A 29 -6.34 6.39 17.77
CA TRP A 29 -6.29 6.68 19.20
C TRP A 29 -6.17 8.16 19.53
N ARG A 30 -5.95 9.02 18.52
CA ARG A 30 -5.74 10.47 18.72
C ARG A 30 -6.39 11.26 17.60
N ILE A 31 -7.54 11.83 17.89
CA ILE A 31 -8.35 12.59 16.92
C ILE A 31 -7.59 13.80 16.35
N THR A 32 -6.59 14.31 17.09
CA THR A 32 -5.83 15.49 16.69
C THR A 32 -4.71 15.21 15.70
N LYS A 33 -4.42 13.93 15.42
CA LYS A 33 -3.34 13.53 14.52
C LYS A 33 -3.88 12.91 13.25
N THR A 34 -3.35 13.33 12.11
CA THR A 34 -3.77 12.85 10.81
C THR A 34 -2.60 12.15 10.12
N TRP A 35 -2.83 10.93 9.66
CA TRP A 35 -1.89 10.17 8.87
C TRP A 35 -2.32 10.19 7.40
N PHE A 36 -1.33 10.05 6.51
CA PHE A 36 -1.60 9.86 5.10
C PHE A 36 -1.36 8.40 4.76
N LEU A 37 -2.39 7.72 4.27
CA LEU A 37 -2.34 6.30 3.98
C LEU A 37 -2.53 6.07 2.48
N ALA A 38 -1.69 5.21 1.91
CA ALA A 38 -1.80 4.81 0.51
C ALA A 38 -2.49 3.45 0.43
N TYR A 39 -3.63 3.41 -0.24
CA TYR A 39 -4.48 2.22 -0.36
C TYR A 39 -4.36 1.59 -1.73
N ILE A 40 -4.52 0.26 -1.77
CA ILE A 40 -4.74 -0.46 -3.02
C ILE A 40 -6.14 -0.05 -3.53
N PRO A 41 -6.26 0.45 -4.78
CA PRO A 41 -7.57 0.86 -5.31
C PRO A 41 -8.60 -0.26 -5.21
N ASN A 42 -9.79 0.07 -4.73
CA ASN A 42 -10.92 -0.85 -4.51
C ASN A 42 -10.74 -1.84 -3.36
N TYR A 43 -9.73 -1.68 -2.54
CA TYR A 43 -9.50 -2.50 -1.35
C TYR A 43 -9.31 -1.60 -0.14
N ASP A 44 -9.50 -2.17 1.04
CA ASP A 44 -9.36 -1.45 2.31
C ASP A 44 -7.97 -1.56 2.92
N GLU A 45 -7.02 -2.13 2.19
CA GLU A 45 -5.68 -2.33 2.69
C GLU A 45 -4.74 -1.18 2.32
N ALA A 46 -4.15 -0.56 3.33
CA ALA A 46 -3.13 0.46 3.13
C ALA A 46 -1.75 -0.20 3.06
N ILE A 47 -0.98 0.11 2.02
CA ILE A 47 0.36 -0.47 1.82
C ILE A 47 1.48 0.49 2.20
N ALA A 48 1.17 1.73 2.46
CA ALA A 48 2.16 2.71 2.90
C ALA A 48 1.48 3.76 3.77
N ALA A 49 2.27 4.38 4.63
CA ALA A 49 1.80 5.43 5.52
C ALA A 49 2.85 6.52 5.66
N TYR A 50 2.40 7.77 5.77
CA TYR A 50 3.24 8.88 6.15
C TYR A 50 2.71 9.49 7.45
N VAL A 51 3.57 9.57 8.47
CA VAL A 51 3.23 10.12 9.78
C VAL A 51 3.85 11.50 9.91
N PRO A 52 3.07 12.58 9.71
CA PRO A 52 3.63 13.94 9.64
C PRO A 52 4.38 14.38 10.88
N GLU A 53 3.95 13.96 12.06
CA GLU A 53 4.58 14.38 13.31
C GLU A 53 6.01 13.87 13.48
N ASP A 54 6.23 12.63 13.09
CA ASP A 54 7.54 12.01 13.21
C ASP A 54 8.35 12.11 11.92
N HIS A 55 7.76 12.68 10.86
CA HIS A 55 8.32 12.70 9.51
C HIS A 55 8.76 11.31 9.07
N GLU A 56 7.94 10.29 9.40
CA GLU A 56 8.22 8.91 9.08
C GLU A 56 7.37 8.41 7.91
N THR A 57 8.02 7.66 7.03
CA THR A 57 7.35 6.90 5.98
C THR A 57 7.48 5.43 6.29
N ILE A 58 6.37 4.71 6.17
CA ILE A 58 6.31 3.26 6.37
C ILE A 58 5.80 2.66 5.06
N VAL A 59 6.42 1.56 4.61
CA VAL A 59 5.99 0.89 3.39
C VAL A 59 5.92 -0.62 3.60
N CYS A 60 4.94 -1.25 2.96
CA CYS A 60 4.78 -2.70 2.96
C CYS A 60 5.92 -3.35 2.17
N VAL A 61 6.54 -4.39 2.73
CA VAL A 61 7.57 -5.18 2.05
C VAL A 61 7.11 -6.60 1.78
N GLU A 62 6.05 -7.05 2.44
CA GLU A 62 5.48 -8.38 2.25
C GLU A 62 3.96 -8.29 2.29
N LEU A 63 3.32 -8.74 1.22
CA LEU A 63 1.87 -8.65 1.04
C LEU A 63 1.32 -10.01 0.62
N ASP A 64 0.30 -10.48 1.34
CA ASP A 64 -0.43 -11.70 1.00
C ASP A 64 -1.79 -11.38 0.41
N CYS A 65 -2.26 -12.25 -0.47
CA CYS A 65 -3.62 -12.24 -0.94
C CYS A 65 -4.37 -13.41 -0.30
N LEU A 66 -5.40 -13.10 0.44
CA LEU A 66 -6.20 -14.09 1.15
C LEU A 66 -7.51 -14.37 0.43
N TYR A 67 -7.86 -15.65 0.31
CA TYR A 67 -9.11 -16.12 -0.23
C TYR A 67 -9.95 -16.70 0.90
N ASP A 68 -10.79 -15.86 1.50
CA ASP A 68 -11.70 -16.30 2.55
C ASP A 68 -13.12 -15.89 2.16
N GLY A 69 -13.58 -16.43 1.01
CA GLY A 69 -14.85 -16.03 0.43
C GLY A 69 -14.85 -14.65 -0.20
N HIS A 70 -13.90 -13.79 0.18
CA HIS A 70 -13.68 -12.47 -0.38
C HIS A 70 -12.19 -12.26 -0.60
N GLU A 71 -11.87 -11.64 -1.71
CA GLU A 71 -10.50 -11.30 -2.04
C GLU A 71 -10.01 -10.18 -1.13
N LYS A 72 -9.00 -10.45 -0.32
CA LYS A 72 -8.41 -9.48 0.60
C LYS A 72 -6.90 -9.48 0.49
N PHE A 73 -6.31 -8.30 0.52
CA PHE A 73 -4.88 -8.17 0.70
C PHE A 73 -4.57 -7.98 2.18
N GLN A 74 -3.46 -8.52 2.62
CA GLN A 74 -3.01 -8.38 3.99
C GLN A 74 -1.53 -8.05 4.03
N VAL A 75 -1.20 -6.91 4.66
CA VAL A 75 0.18 -6.52 4.90
C VAL A 75 0.76 -7.40 6.00
N ARG A 76 1.84 -8.11 5.68
CA ARG A 76 2.53 -9.00 6.62
C ARG A 76 3.71 -8.33 7.27
N LYS A 77 4.43 -7.52 6.53
CA LYS A 77 5.67 -6.93 6.99
C LYS A 77 5.84 -5.54 6.40
N THR A 78 6.37 -4.61 7.21
CA THR A 78 6.64 -3.25 6.80
C THR A 78 8.07 -2.87 7.14
N CYS A 79 8.56 -1.80 6.50
CA CYS A 79 9.83 -1.19 6.86
C CYS A 79 9.72 0.32 6.75
N GLN A 80 10.72 1.00 7.27
CA GLN A 80 10.88 2.45 7.15
C GLN A 80 11.96 2.73 6.11
N PRO A 81 11.58 3.10 4.87
CA PRO A 81 12.58 3.38 3.84
C PRO A 81 13.35 4.66 4.18
N ARG A 82 14.66 4.63 4.04
CA ARG A 82 15.51 5.79 4.34
C ARG A 82 15.59 6.78 3.20
N THR A 83 15.41 6.30 1.96
CA THR A 83 15.55 7.12 0.76
C THR A 83 14.34 6.97 -0.14
N VAL A 84 14.18 7.93 -1.04
CA VAL A 84 13.13 7.90 -2.07
C VAL A 84 13.29 6.67 -2.96
N GLU A 85 14.53 6.31 -3.31
CA GLU A 85 14.80 5.16 -4.17
C GLU A 85 14.34 3.85 -3.54
N ILE A 86 14.62 3.66 -2.25
CA ILE A 86 14.17 2.46 -1.51
C ILE A 86 12.64 2.43 -1.44
N PHE A 87 12.01 3.56 -1.19
CA PHE A 87 10.56 3.68 -1.14
C PHE A 87 9.94 3.28 -2.49
N LYS A 88 10.45 3.82 -3.58
CA LYS A 88 10.00 3.50 -4.93
C LYS A 88 10.18 2.02 -5.26
N PHE A 89 11.30 1.44 -4.85
CA PHE A 89 11.58 0.02 -5.06
C PHE A 89 10.48 -0.85 -4.44
N PHE A 90 10.16 -0.63 -3.17
CA PHE A 90 9.13 -1.42 -2.51
C PHE A 90 7.74 -1.17 -3.08
N LEU A 91 7.40 0.07 -3.41
CA LEU A 91 6.13 0.37 -4.06
C LEU A 91 6.00 -0.35 -5.41
N GLY A 92 7.07 -0.40 -6.19
CA GLY A 92 7.10 -1.13 -7.46
C GLY A 92 6.87 -2.63 -7.27
N GLU A 93 7.51 -3.22 -6.28
CA GLU A 93 7.36 -4.64 -5.96
C GLU A 93 5.93 -4.96 -5.50
N ILE A 94 5.37 -4.13 -4.62
CA ILE A 94 4.00 -4.30 -4.15
C ILE A 94 3.00 -4.12 -5.31
N ASN A 95 3.22 -3.14 -6.18
CA ASN A 95 2.38 -2.92 -7.36
C ASN A 95 2.36 -4.16 -8.25
N LYS A 96 3.52 -4.77 -8.52
CA LYS A 96 3.60 -6.02 -9.29
C LYS A 96 2.85 -7.16 -8.61
N THR A 97 3.02 -7.31 -7.31
CA THR A 97 2.34 -8.35 -6.52
C THR A 97 0.82 -8.18 -6.60
N VAL A 98 0.33 -6.96 -6.41
CA VAL A 98 -1.10 -6.65 -6.50
C VAL A 98 -1.65 -6.97 -7.90
N LYS A 99 -0.96 -6.52 -8.94
CA LYS A 99 -1.40 -6.76 -10.33
C LYS A 99 -1.44 -8.25 -10.65
N ASN A 100 -0.45 -9.01 -10.22
CA ASN A 100 -0.40 -10.46 -10.45
C ASN A 100 -1.56 -11.16 -9.75
N HIS A 101 -1.87 -10.78 -8.51
CA HIS A 101 -3.01 -11.34 -7.79
C HIS A 101 -4.34 -11.01 -8.47
N ILE A 102 -4.52 -9.78 -8.91
CA ILE A 102 -5.75 -9.36 -9.60
C ILE A 102 -5.93 -10.12 -10.92
N VAL A 103 -4.87 -10.27 -11.71
CA VAL A 103 -4.92 -11.02 -12.96
C VAL A 103 -5.27 -12.49 -12.70
N ASN A 104 -4.64 -13.12 -11.70
CA ASN A 104 -4.92 -14.51 -11.34
C ASN A 104 -6.38 -14.71 -10.89
N MET A 105 -6.91 -13.76 -10.12
CA MET A 105 -8.31 -13.79 -9.70
C MET A 105 -9.28 -13.70 -10.88
N LYS A 106 -8.99 -12.83 -11.85
CA LYS A 106 -9.81 -12.69 -13.07
C LYS A 106 -9.79 -13.96 -13.91
N ILE A 107 -8.62 -14.58 -14.07
CA ILE A 107 -8.48 -15.83 -14.82
C ILE A 107 -9.28 -16.94 -14.14
N SER A 108 -9.21 -17.07 -12.82
CA SER A 108 -9.97 -18.05 -12.05
C SER A 108 -11.48 -17.87 -12.24
N LYS A 109 -11.98 -16.65 -12.18
CA LYS A 109 -13.39 -16.34 -12.41
C LYS A 109 -13.83 -16.68 -13.81
N MET A 110 -13.02 -16.40 -14.82
CA MET A 110 -13.32 -16.73 -16.21
C MET A 110 -13.40 -18.24 -16.41
N GLN A 111 -12.52 -19.02 -15.80
CA GLN A 111 -12.55 -20.47 -15.86
C GLN A 111 -13.79 -21.04 -15.18
N GLU A 112 -14.20 -20.49 -14.03
CA GLU A 112 -15.41 -20.92 -13.35
C GLU A 112 -16.67 -20.61 -14.18
N GLU A 113 -16.74 -19.48 -14.84
CA GLU A 113 -17.86 -19.12 -15.73
C GLU A 113 -17.95 -20.02 -16.95
N ASP A 114 -16.83 -20.44 -17.50
CA ASP A 114 -16.77 -21.33 -18.66
C ASP A 114 -17.21 -22.75 -18.36
N PHE A 115 -17.11 -23.18 -17.09
CA PHE A 115 -17.50 -24.51 -16.63
C PHE A 115 -18.85 -24.54 -15.92
N GLY A 116 -19.44 -23.38 -15.71
CA GLY A 116 -20.75 -23.25 -15.05
C GLY A 116 -21.92 -23.24 -16.04
#